data_c879a86f6ac073431e472d327b2d9d40
#
_entry.id   c879a86f6ac073431e472d327b2d9d40
#
_cell.length_a   1.000
_cell.length_b   1.000
_cell.length_c   1.000
_cell.angle_alpha   90.00
_cell.angle_beta   90.00
_cell.angle_gamma   90.00
#
_symmetry.space_group_name_H-M   'P 1'
#
loop_
_entity.id
_entity.type
_entity.pdbx_description
1 polymer ?
#
loop_
_entity_poly.entity_id
_entity_poly.type
_entity_poly.pdbx_seq_one_letter_code
_entity_poly.pdbx_strand_id
1 'polypeptide(L)'
;MSTNQILTPHFTLQEMTESLTAKKHGIANVPPPEAVENLQRLCTHTLEPLREKLGLPIIITSGYRTKELNDIIVHASRKSQHMSGQAADFWVSGFKFQVQGSKFKVQGSKFKVQGDEDSKLNVQGSRELLIQAFGLIIEDESIDFDQLIIYPTFIHVNYVSQERNRHQITKANGNGTYCALSRAQALALV
;
A
#
# COMPACT_ATOMS: atom_id res chain seq x y z
N MET A 1 20.48 5.73 -9.30
CA MET A 1 19.87 4.39 -9.41
C MET A 1 18.74 4.46 -10.42
N SER A 2 18.56 3.45 -11.25
CA SER A 2 17.45 3.43 -12.22
C SER A 2 16.13 3.33 -11.48
N THR A 3 15.21 4.29 -11.70
CA THR A 3 13.87 4.31 -11.11
C THR A 3 13.00 3.13 -11.57
N ASN A 4 13.46 2.36 -12.55
CA ASN A 4 12.77 1.20 -13.12
C ASN A 4 13.20 -0.14 -12.49
N GLN A 5 13.82 -0.12 -11.30
CA GLN A 5 14.18 -1.34 -10.59
C GLN A 5 12.93 -2.11 -10.18
N ILE A 6 12.84 -3.37 -10.59
CA ILE A 6 11.79 -4.30 -10.16
C ILE A 6 12.15 -4.80 -8.76
N LEU A 7 11.24 -4.66 -7.82
CA LEU A 7 11.36 -5.21 -6.45
C LEU A 7 10.77 -6.63 -6.39
N THR A 8 9.57 -6.81 -6.93
CA THR A 8 8.89 -8.11 -7.06
C THR A 8 8.09 -8.12 -8.37
N PRO A 9 7.50 -9.23 -8.82
CA PRO A 9 6.79 -9.30 -10.10
C PRO A 9 5.75 -8.19 -10.33
N HIS A 10 5.10 -7.69 -9.25
CA HIS A 10 4.05 -6.69 -9.36
C HIS A 10 4.43 -5.31 -8.80
N PHE A 11 5.60 -5.16 -8.16
CA PHE A 11 6.01 -3.90 -7.52
C PHE A 11 7.37 -3.41 -8.01
N THR A 12 7.47 -2.11 -8.26
CA THR A 12 8.69 -1.43 -8.70
C THR A 12 9.16 -0.41 -7.67
N LEU A 13 10.46 -0.10 -7.67
CA LEU A 13 11.01 0.96 -6.82
C LEU A 13 10.37 2.33 -7.14
N GLN A 14 10.04 2.57 -8.41
CA GLN A 14 9.39 3.81 -8.81
C GLN A 14 8.03 3.98 -8.12
N GLU A 15 7.19 2.94 -8.07
CA GLU A 15 5.89 2.97 -7.39
C GLU A 15 6.05 3.22 -5.89
N MET A 16 7.02 2.54 -5.28
CA MET A 16 7.28 2.65 -3.85
C MET A 16 7.91 3.99 -3.43
N THR A 17 8.37 4.81 -4.36
CA THR A 17 9.00 6.11 -4.08
C THR A 17 8.26 7.29 -4.71
N GLU A 18 7.25 7.05 -5.53
CA GLU A 18 6.46 8.13 -6.14
C GLU A 18 5.64 8.88 -5.10
N SER A 19 5.70 10.21 -5.13
CA SER A 19 4.92 11.09 -4.26
C SER A 19 4.53 12.36 -4.98
N LEU A 20 3.22 12.59 -5.07
CA LEU A 20 2.68 13.85 -5.61
C LEU A 20 3.05 15.05 -4.74
N THR A 21 3.09 14.85 -3.42
CA THR A 21 3.51 15.89 -2.47
C THR A 21 4.97 16.26 -2.68
N ALA A 22 5.87 15.29 -2.85
CA ALA A 22 7.27 15.55 -3.16
C ALA A 22 7.42 16.33 -4.47
N LYS A 23 6.71 15.92 -5.53
CA LYS A 23 6.70 16.62 -6.82
C LYS A 23 6.22 18.06 -6.69
N LYS A 24 5.13 18.29 -5.96
CA LYS A 24 4.56 19.62 -5.73
C LYS A 24 5.53 20.57 -5.01
N HIS A 25 6.32 20.03 -4.08
CA HIS A 25 7.25 20.81 -3.25
C HIS A 25 8.70 20.77 -3.75
N GLY A 26 8.98 20.13 -4.89
CA GLY A 26 10.32 20.02 -5.45
C GLY A 26 11.29 19.17 -4.62
N ILE A 27 10.76 18.27 -3.78
CA ILE A 27 11.55 17.42 -2.89
C ILE A 27 12.02 16.17 -3.66
N ALA A 28 13.31 15.89 -3.62
CA ALA A 28 13.89 14.67 -4.16
C ALA A 28 13.64 13.50 -3.21
N ASN A 29 12.62 12.67 -3.50
CA ASN A 29 12.26 11.50 -2.68
C ASN A 29 13.07 10.27 -3.09
N VAL A 30 14.41 10.32 -2.91
CA VAL A 30 15.35 9.26 -3.31
C VAL A 30 15.71 8.41 -2.10
N PRO A 31 15.43 7.09 -2.10
CA PRO A 31 15.76 6.22 -0.98
C PRO A 31 17.25 5.88 -0.95
N PRO A 32 17.87 5.82 0.24
CA PRO A 32 19.20 5.23 0.40
C PRO A 32 19.15 3.70 0.16
N PRO A 33 20.29 3.05 -0.09
CA PRO A 33 20.35 1.60 -0.37
C PRO A 33 19.64 0.73 0.68
N GLU A 34 19.81 1.03 1.96
CA GLU A 34 19.15 0.32 3.06
C GLU A 34 17.61 0.41 2.98
N ALA A 35 17.08 1.58 2.63
CA ALA A 35 15.63 1.74 2.45
C ALA A 35 15.12 0.97 1.22
N VAL A 36 15.92 0.84 0.16
CA VAL A 36 15.59 0.01 -1.00
C VAL A 36 15.51 -1.46 -0.61
N GLU A 37 16.46 -1.96 0.19
CA GLU A 37 16.43 -3.33 0.71
C GLU A 37 15.20 -3.58 1.60
N ASN A 38 14.84 -2.63 2.44
CA ASN A 38 13.66 -2.72 3.29
C ASN A 38 12.37 -2.72 2.46
N LEU A 39 12.28 -1.89 1.42
CA LEU A 39 11.17 -1.92 0.47
C LEU A 39 11.08 -3.27 -0.25
N GLN A 40 12.21 -3.84 -0.66
CA GLN A 40 12.28 -5.17 -1.24
C GLN A 40 11.69 -6.23 -0.30
N ARG A 41 12.06 -6.20 0.99
CA ARG A 41 11.55 -7.13 2.01
C ARG A 41 10.05 -6.96 2.24
N LEU A 42 9.57 -5.72 2.39
CA LEU A 42 8.14 -5.42 2.52
C LEU A 42 7.34 -5.93 1.32
N CYS A 43 7.84 -5.71 0.09
CA CYS A 43 7.19 -6.24 -1.10
C CYS A 43 7.18 -7.77 -1.09
N THR A 44 8.31 -8.43 -0.78
CA THR A 44 8.45 -9.88 -0.84
C THR A 44 7.60 -10.61 0.21
N HIS A 45 7.55 -10.10 1.45
CA HIS A 45 6.92 -10.82 2.56
C HIS A 45 5.47 -10.39 2.85
N THR A 46 5.06 -9.23 2.34
CA THR A 46 3.72 -8.70 2.64
C THR A 46 2.92 -8.38 1.38
N LEU A 47 3.42 -7.49 0.52
CA LEU A 47 2.61 -6.96 -0.59
C LEU A 47 2.44 -7.95 -1.74
N GLU A 48 3.49 -8.67 -2.12
CA GLU A 48 3.42 -9.64 -3.23
C GLU A 48 2.52 -10.83 -2.89
N PRO A 49 2.68 -11.52 -1.72
CA PRO A 49 1.76 -12.58 -1.34
C PRO A 49 0.31 -12.10 -1.28
N LEU A 50 0.05 -10.90 -0.74
CA LEU A 50 -1.28 -10.31 -0.72
C LEU A 50 -1.81 -10.08 -2.14
N ARG A 51 -0.99 -9.52 -3.03
CA ARG A 51 -1.34 -9.23 -4.43
C ARG A 51 -1.72 -10.51 -5.20
N GLU A 52 -0.96 -11.59 -5.01
CA GLU A 52 -1.21 -12.89 -5.62
C GLU A 52 -2.53 -13.50 -5.11
N LYS A 53 -2.77 -13.48 -3.79
CA LYS A 53 -3.99 -14.02 -3.17
C LYS A 53 -5.24 -13.25 -3.57
N LEU A 54 -5.17 -11.93 -3.64
CA LEU A 54 -6.28 -11.09 -4.08
C LEU A 54 -6.59 -11.26 -5.57
N GLY A 55 -5.58 -11.54 -6.40
CA GLY A 55 -5.73 -11.52 -7.85
C GLY A 55 -6.10 -10.14 -8.42
N LEU A 56 -6.00 -9.07 -7.62
CA LEU A 56 -6.41 -7.70 -7.93
C LEU A 56 -5.26 -6.71 -7.73
N PRO A 57 -5.17 -5.63 -8.53
CA PRO A 57 -4.13 -4.63 -8.35
C PRO A 57 -4.16 -3.96 -6.98
N ILE A 58 -2.99 -3.90 -6.34
CA ILE A 58 -2.71 -3.09 -5.15
C ILE A 58 -2.10 -1.78 -5.63
N ILE A 59 -2.69 -0.66 -5.25
CA ILE A 59 -2.26 0.68 -5.65
C ILE A 59 -1.55 1.34 -4.47
N ILE A 60 -0.25 1.55 -4.60
CA ILE A 60 0.55 2.22 -3.57
C ILE A 60 0.26 3.72 -3.61
N THR A 61 -0.18 4.25 -2.49
CA THR A 61 -0.42 5.69 -2.31
C THR A 61 0.74 6.40 -1.62
N SER A 62 1.50 5.66 -0.80
CA SER A 62 2.72 6.13 -0.17
C SER A 62 3.60 4.93 0.21
N GLY A 63 4.82 4.91 -0.27
CA GLY A 63 5.88 3.98 0.16
C GLY A 63 6.95 4.74 0.92
N TYR A 64 8.19 4.81 0.39
CA TYR A 64 9.29 5.54 1.00
C TYR A 64 9.03 7.04 1.07
N ARG A 65 9.49 7.65 2.17
CA ARG A 65 9.51 9.12 2.38
C ARG A 65 10.86 9.55 2.92
N THR A 66 11.50 10.53 2.29
CA THR A 66 12.62 11.22 2.92
C THR A 66 12.16 11.92 4.20
N LYS A 67 13.09 12.22 5.11
CA LYS A 67 12.76 13.00 6.30
C LYS A 67 12.11 14.34 5.94
N GLU A 68 12.66 15.04 4.95
CA GLU A 68 12.13 16.31 4.45
C GLU A 68 10.68 16.19 3.97
N LEU A 69 10.38 15.16 3.19
CA LEU A 69 9.01 14.88 2.75
C LEU A 69 8.10 14.54 3.94
N ASN A 70 8.57 13.73 4.88
CA ASN A 70 7.78 13.34 6.05
C ASN A 70 7.43 14.53 6.95
N ASP A 71 8.36 15.49 7.09
CA ASP A 71 8.19 16.67 7.94
C ASP A 71 7.09 17.64 7.44
N ILE A 72 6.80 17.65 6.13
CA ILE A 72 5.73 18.47 5.54
C ILE A 72 4.38 17.77 5.45
N ILE A 73 4.32 16.45 5.69
CA ILE A 73 3.06 15.70 5.69
C ILE A 73 2.35 15.91 7.03
N VAL A 74 1.16 16.49 6.97
CA VAL A 74 0.33 16.76 8.15
C VAL A 74 0.02 15.46 8.88
N HIS A 75 0.21 15.44 10.19
CA HIS A 75 0.02 14.30 11.09
C HIS A 75 0.96 13.10 10.87
N ALA A 76 2.01 13.23 10.04
CA ALA A 76 3.02 12.18 9.93
C ALA A 76 3.81 12.03 11.24
N SER A 77 4.03 10.79 11.66
CA SER A 77 4.88 10.49 12.83
C SER A 77 6.33 10.89 12.53
N ARG A 78 7.02 11.49 13.50
CA ARG A 78 8.45 11.78 13.44
C ARG A 78 9.31 10.50 13.42
N LYS A 79 8.73 9.36 13.79
CA LYS A 79 9.35 8.01 13.78
C LYS A 79 8.69 7.11 12.74
N SER A 80 8.20 7.69 11.64
CA SER A 80 7.49 6.96 10.60
C SER A 80 8.38 5.92 9.93
N GLN A 81 7.91 4.68 9.84
CA GLN A 81 8.60 3.59 9.16
C GLN A 81 8.65 3.75 7.64
N HIS A 82 7.88 4.67 7.07
CA HIS A 82 8.06 5.10 5.68
C HIS A 82 9.46 5.69 5.42
N MET A 83 10.06 6.36 6.42
CA MET A 83 11.41 6.94 6.27
C MET A 83 12.53 5.90 6.17
N SER A 84 12.28 4.69 6.67
CA SER A 84 13.21 3.56 6.55
C SER A 84 12.89 2.61 5.40
N GLY A 85 11.83 2.88 4.61
CA GLY A 85 11.37 1.98 3.55
C GLY A 85 10.64 0.72 4.06
N GLN A 86 10.22 0.70 5.32
CA GLN A 86 9.58 -0.45 5.95
C GLN A 86 8.05 -0.39 5.96
N ALA A 87 7.44 0.62 5.34
CA ALA A 87 6.00 0.81 5.35
C ALA A 87 5.44 1.18 3.98
N ALA A 88 4.18 0.81 3.75
CA ALA A 88 3.39 1.24 2.61
C ALA A 88 1.95 1.53 3.02
N ASP A 89 1.38 2.57 2.41
CA ASP A 89 -0.05 2.86 2.39
C ASP A 89 -0.59 2.46 1.03
N PHE A 90 -1.70 1.71 0.99
CA PHE A 90 -2.26 1.22 -0.26
C PHE A 90 -3.78 1.06 -0.22
N TRP A 91 -4.39 0.96 -1.39
CA TRP A 91 -5.77 0.50 -1.58
C TRP A 91 -5.83 -0.58 -2.67
N VAL A 92 -6.94 -1.30 -2.75
CA VAL A 92 -7.14 -2.38 -3.71
C VAL A 92 -8.07 -1.90 -4.83
N SER A 93 -7.63 -2.04 -6.07
CA SER A 93 -8.42 -1.67 -7.25
C SER A 93 -9.36 -2.79 -7.64
N GLY A 94 -10.68 -2.54 -7.57
CA GLY A 94 -11.74 -3.52 -7.84
C GLY A 94 -12.26 -3.53 -9.26
N PHE A 95 -11.49 -3.12 -10.26
CA PHE A 95 -11.96 -3.16 -11.64
C PHE A 95 -12.04 -4.60 -12.16
N LYS A 96 -13.21 -5.25 -12.03
CA LYS A 96 -13.60 -6.32 -12.94
C LYS A 96 -13.95 -5.66 -14.27
N PHE A 97 -13.00 -5.63 -15.20
CA PHE A 97 -13.32 -5.25 -16.57
C PHE A 97 -14.22 -6.32 -17.19
N GLN A 98 -15.50 -6.09 -17.25
CA GLN A 98 -16.34 -6.65 -18.31
C GLN A 98 -16.25 -5.68 -19.50
N VAL A 99 -15.31 -5.92 -20.37
CA VAL A 99 -15.23 -5.17 -21.63
C VAL A 99 -15.72 -6.06 -22.75
N GLN A 100 -16.87 -5.75 -23.22
CA GLN A 100 -17.35 -6.22 -24.50
C GLN A 100 -16.65 -5.34 -25.58
N GLY A 101 -15.57 -5.85 -26.17
CA GLY A 101 -15.04 -5.30 -27.42
C GLY A 101 -13.83 -4.36 -27.40
N SER A 102 -13.10 -4.17 -26.31
CA SER A 102 -11.91 -3.30 -26.30
C SER A 102 -10.67 -3.98 -25.74
N LYS A 103 -9.53 -3.80 -26.42
CA LYS A 103 -8.23 -4.33 -25.98
C LYS A 103 -7.59 -3.36 -24.99
N PHE A 104 -7.43 -3.77 -23.74
CA PHE A 104 -6.68 -3.01 -22.73
C PHE A 104 -5.35 -3.67 -22.41
N LYS A 105 -4.30 -2.86 -22.28
CA LYS A 105 -3.01 -3.26 -21.69
C LYS A 105 -2.92 -2.66 -20.30
N VAL A 106 -2.80 -3.52 -19.30
CA VAL A 106 -2.41 -3.14 -17.94
C VAL A 106 -0.88 -3.24 -17.85
N GLN A 107 -0.21 -2.13 -17.57
CA GLN A 107 1.21 -2.08 -17.38
C GLN A 107 1.50 -1.36 -16.06
N GLY A 108 1.79 -2.12 -15.00
CA GLY A 108 2.02 -1.62 -13.66
C GLY A 108 0.75 -1.11 -12.95
N SER A 109 0.91 -0.50 -11.77
CA SER A 109 -0.17 0.10 -10.98
C SER A 109 -0.73 1.42 -11.56
N LYS A 110 -0.21 1.89 -12.72
CA LYS A 110 -0.67 3.12 -13.39
C LYS A 110 -1.77 2.81 -14.40
N PHE A 111 -2.98 3.22 -14.06
CA PHE A 111 -4.11 3.23 -14.96
C PHE A 111 -4.10 4.48 -15.85
N LYS A 112 -4.00 4.32 -17.17
CA LYS A 112 -4.47 5.30 -18.14
C LYS A 112 -5.76 4.78 -18.76
N VAL A 113 -6.89 5.38 -18.40
CA VAL A 113 -8.16 5.17 -19.10
C VAL A 113 -8.17 6.10 -20.30
N GLN A 114 -8.17 5.54 -21.51
CA GLN A 114 -8.52 6.23 -22.72
C GLN A 114 -9.96 5.83 -23.06
N GLY A 115 -10.91 6.67 -22.71
CA GLY A 115 -12.35 6.46 -22.96
C GLY A 115 -13.13 7.72 -22.63
N ASP A 116 -14.26 7.90 -23.30
CA ASP A 116 -15.13 9.08 -23.29
C ASP A 116 -15.54 9.54 -21.88
N GLU A 117 -15.79 10.84 -21.74
CA GLU A 117 -16.10 11.57 -20.49
C GLU A 117 -17.34 11.08 -19.71
N ASP A 118 -18.10 10.10 -20.23
CA ASP A 118 -19.34 9.59 -19.62
C ASP A 118 -19.20 8.29 -18.84
N SER A 119 -18.01 7.70 -18.73
CA SER A 119 -17.80 6.53 -17.87
C SER A 119 -17.69 6.96 -16.39
N LYS A 120 -18.85 7.11 -15.73
CA LYS A 120 -18.93 7.21 -14.27
C LYS A 120 -18.30 5.95 -13.67
N LEU A 121 -17.04 6.08 -13.26
CA LEU A 121 -16.32 5.06 -12.48
C LEU A 121 -17.08 4.83 -11.16
N ASN A 122 -17.80 3.73 -11.08
CA ASN A 122 -18.47 3.34 -9.84
C ASN A 122 -17.43 2.78 -8.85
N VAL A 123 -16.95 3.62 -7.94
CA VAL A 123 -15.93 3.30 -6.92
C VAL A 123 -16.55 2.51 -5.75
N GLN A 124 -17.72 1.93 -5.90
CA GLN A 124 -18.49 1.31 -4.82
C GLN A 124 -17.90 0.00 -4.27
N GLY A 125 -16.87 -0.56 -4.89
CA GLY A 125 -16.20 -1.78 -4.41
C GLY A 125 -14.97 -1.56 -3.54
N SER A 126 -14.56 -0.31 -3.26
CA SER A 126 -13.25 -0.06 -2.66
C SER A 126 -13.15 -0.42 -1.16
N ARG A 127 -14.26 -0.33 -0.42
CA ARG A 127 -14.24 -0.63 1.03
C ARG A 127 -14.32 -2.13 1.30
N GLU A 128 -15.18 -2.85 0.62
CA GLU A 128 -15.27 -4.31 0.71
C GLU A 128 -13.93 -4.96 0.35
N LEU A 129 -13.26 -4.46 -0.70
CA LEU A 129 -11.95 -4.95 -1.10
C LEU A 129 -10.85 -4.62 -0.08
N LEU A 130 -10.92 -3.45 0.57
CA LEU A 130 -10.01 -3.12 1.67
C LEU A 130 -10.22 -4.05 2.86
N ILE A 131 -11.47 -4.34 3.21
CA ILE A 131 -11.83 -5.26 4.28
C ILE A 131 -11.35 -6.68 3.92
N GLN A 132 -11.56 -7.13 2.70
CA GLN A 132 -11.05 -8.43 2.22
C GLN A 132 -9.52 -8.50 2.28
N ALA A 133 -8.81 -7.47 1.82
CA ALA A 133 -7.35 -7.42 1.89
C ALA A 133 -6.86 -7.42 3.35
N PHE A 134 -7.53 -6.68 4.22
CA PHE A 134 -7.22 -6.63 5.64
C PHE A 134 -7.41 -8.00 6.31
N GLY A 135 -8.50 -8.70 5.99
CA GLY A 135 -8.76 -10.06 6.47
C GLY A 135 -7.70 -11.05 5.99
N LEU A 136 -7.35 -11.04 4.70
CA LEU A 136 -6.32 -11.91 4.14
C LEU A 136 -4.95 -11.73 4.82
N ILE A 137 -4.53 -10.48 5.09
CA ILE A 137 -3.26 -10.22 5.80
C ILE A 137 -3.28 -10.84 7.20
N ILE A 138 -4.44 -10.87 7.85
CA ILE A 138 -4.56 -11.41 9.21
C ILE A 138 -4.66 -12.94 9.20
N GLU A 139 -5.38 -13.54 8.24
CA GLU A 139 -5.68 -14.97 8.22
C GLU A 139 -4.54 -15.82 7.63
N ASP A 140 -3.87 -15.31 6.61
CA ASP A 140 -2.88 -16.05 5.84
C ASP A 140 -1.47 -15.88 6.42
N GLU A 141 -0.94 -16.96 7.00
CA GLU A 141 0.39 -17.00 7.63
C GLU A 141 1.55 -16.75 6.64
N SER A 142 1.30 -16.84 5.32
CA SER A 142 2.31 -16.51 4.31
C SER A 142 2.46 -14.99 4.10
N ILE A 143 1.56 -14.17 4.66
CA ILE A 143 1.61 -12.72 4.60
C ILE A 143 2.07 -12.17 5.96
N ASP A 144 3.36 -11.87 6.06
CA ASP A 144 3.93 -11.42 7.32
C ASP A 144 3.95 -9.87 7.42
N PHE A 145 3.74 -9.34 8.63
CA PHE A 145 3.69 -7.90 8.89
C PHE A 145 4.08 -7.56 10.34
N ASP A 146 4.64 -6.39 10.57
CA ASP A 146 4.92 -5.86 11.90
C ASP A 146 3.71 -5.10 12.48
N GLN A 147 3.15 -4.16 11.72
CA GLN A 147 1.94 -3.42 12.08
C GLN A 147 1.00 -3.32 10.89
N LEU A 148 -0.28 -3.47 11.15
CA LEU A 148 -1.36 -3.36 10.19
C LEU A 148 -2.40 -2.38 10.72
N ILE A 149 -2.70 -1.32 9.95
CA ILE A 149 -3.71 -0.33 10.32
C ILE A 149 -4.74 -0.21 9.21
N ILE A 150 -6.01 -0.44 9.54
CA ILE A 150 -7.10 -0.17 8.60
C ILE A 150 -7.62 1.26 8.80
N TYR A 151 -7.54 2.05 7.73
CA TYR A 151 -8.16 3.37 7.60
C TYR A 151 -9.48 3.28 6.82
N PRO A 152 -10.31 4.35 6.81
CA PRO A 152 -11.54 4.34 6.02
C PRO A 152 -11.34 4.09 4.51
N THR A 153 -10.21 4.54 3.94
CA THR A 153 -9.96 4.57 2.49
C THR A 153 -8.70 3.84 2.05
N PHE A 154 -7.84 3.40 2.96
CA PHE A 154 -6.59 2.70 2.66
C PHE A 154 -6.16 1.81 3.82
N ILE A 155 -5.17 0.97 3.57
CA ILE A 155 -4.47 0.17 4.58
C ILE A 155 -3.05 0.67 4.68
N HIS A 156 -2.57 0.85 5.91
CA HIS A 156 -1.15 0.98 6.23
C HIS A 156 -0.62 -0.36 6.70
N VAL A 157 0.48 -0.78 6.13
CA VAL A 157 1.18 -2.01 6.54
C VAL A 157 2.67 -1.75 6.61
N ASN A 158 3.35 -2.37 7.57
CA ASN A 158 4.79 -2.38 7.62
C ASN A 158 5.36 -3.76 7.95
N TYR A 159 6.63 -3.92 7.59
CA TYR A 159 7.41 -5.13 7.79
C TYR A 159 8.82 -4.75 8.26
N VAL A 160 9.31 -5.41 9.29
CA VAL A 160 10.67 -5.21 9.84
C VAL A 160 11.55 -6.41 9.53
N SER A 161 11.25 -7.55 10.12
CA SER A 161 11.80 -8.87 9.85
C SER A 161 10.92 -9.92 10.52
N GLN A 162 11.02 -11.16 10.09
CA GLN A 162 10.23 -12.27 10.63
C GLN A 162 10.36 -12.40 12.17
N GLU A 163 11.57 -12.17 12.71
CA GLU A 163 11.84 -12.31 14.15
C GLU A 163 11.42 -11.07 14.98
N ARG A 164 11.23 -9.92 14.32
CA ARG A 164 10.99 -8.63 14.98
C ARG A 164 9.59 -8.09 14.77
N ASN A 165 8.80 -8.71 13.89
CA ASN A 165 7.44 -8.32 13.62
C ASN A 165 6.54 -8.53 14.85
N ARG A 166 5.78 -7.50 15.20
CA ARG A 166 4.92 -7.46 16.39
C ARG A 166 3.50 -7.97 16.13
N HIS A 167 3.12 -8.10 14.87
CA HIS A 167 1.76 -8.44 14.41
C HIS A 167 0.68 -7.55 15.05
N GLN A 168 1.01 -6.26 15.20
CA GLN A 168 0.11 -5.29 15.81
C GLN A 168 -1.01 -4.91 14.83
N ILE A 169 -2.27 -5.09 15.24
CA ILE A 169 -3.44 -4.74 14.44
C ILE A 169 -4.16 -3.55 15.05
N THR A 170 -4.50 -2.57 14.21
CA THR A 170 -5.07 -1.30 14.67
C THR A 170 -6.14 -0.82 13.69
N LYS A 171 -7.18 -0.16 14.20
CA LYS A 171 -8.18 0.55 13.42
C LYS A 171 -8.07 2.06 13.67
N ALA A 172 -8.02 2.83 12.61
CA ALA A 172 -8.11 4.29 12.67
C ALA A 172 -9.59 4.73 12.73
N ASN A 173 -9.93 5.62 13.69
CA ASN A 173 -11.30 6.06 13.91
C ASN A 173 -11.69 7.32 13.11
N GLY A 174 -10.82 7.82 12.22
CA GLY A 174 -11.08 9.01 11.38
C GLY A 174 -10.95 10.35 12.08
N ASN A 175 -10.92 10.39 13.42
CA ASN A 175 -10.74 11.60 14.25
C ASN A 175 -9.31 11.75 14.80
N GLY A 176 -8.34 11.02 14.21
CA GLY A 176 -6.94 10.98 14.68
C GLY A 176 -6.69 10.03 15.84
N THR A 177 -7.70 9.30 16.33
CA THR A 177 -7.52 8.26 17.35
C THR A 177 -7.43 6.87 16.74
N TYR A 178 -6.84 5.94 17.49
CA TYR A 178 -6.60 4.57 17.07
C TYR A 178 -7.11 3.60 18.14
N CYS A 179 -7.65 2.47 17.68
CA CYS A 179 -8.07 1.37 18.53
C CYS A 179 -7.21 0.14 18.20
N ALA A 180 -6.46 -0.36 19.18
CA ALA A 180 -5.79 -1.65 19.02
C ALA A 180 -6.83 -2.77 19.00
N LEU A 181 -6.66 -3.73 18.11
CA LEU A 181 -7.54 -4.87 17.93
C LEU A 181 -6.81 -6.17 18.25
N SER A 182 -7.47 -7.09 18.95
CA SER A 182 -7.06 -8.50 18.92
C SER A 182 -7.33 -9.09 17.52
N ARG A 183 -6.67 -10.20 17.18
CA ARG A 183 -6.91 -10.91 15.91
C ARG A 183 -8.40 -11.23 15.72
N ALA A 184 -9.07 -11.73 16.77
CA ALA A 184 -10.50 -12.06 16.72
C ALA A 184 -11.38 -10.82 16.48
N GLN A 185 -11.08 -9.67 17.12
CA GLN A 185 -11.79 -8.42 16.88
C GLN A 185 -11.57 -7.88 15.46
N ALA A 186 -10.36 -8.04 14.93
CA ALA A 186 -10.03 -7.61 13.58
C ALA A 186 -10.78 -8.45 12.54
N LEU A 187 -10.83 -9.78 12.72
CA LEU A 187 -11.58 -10.69 11.86
C LEU A 187 -13.10 -10.47 11.93
N ALA A 188 -13.63 -9.99 13.04
CA ALA A 188 -15.05 -9.62 13.15
C ALA A 188 -15.42 -8.36 12.36
N LEU A 189 -14.44 -7.64 11.75
CA LEU A 189 -14.68 -6.51 10.85
C LEU A 189 -14.80 -6.95 9.38
N VAL A 190 -14.41 -8.19 9.07
CA VAL A 190 -14.42 -8.81 7.74
C VAL A 190 -15.71 -9.59 7.53
#